data_b27e50f863be8254ff7ae7ccaacc81a8
#
_entry.id   b27e50f863be8254ff7ae7ccaacc81a8
#
_cell.length_a   1.000
_cell.length_b   1.000
_cell.length_c   1.000
_cell.angle_alpha   90.00
_cell.angle_beta   90.00
_cell.angle_gamma   90.00
#
_symmetry.space_group_name_H-M   'P 1'
#
loop_
_entity.id
_entity.type
_entity.pdbx_description
1 polymer ?
#
loop_
_entity_poly.entity_id
_entity_poly.type
_entity_poly.pdbx_seq_one_letter_code
_entity_poly.pdbx_strand_id
1 'polypeptide(L)'
;MEKMRLVLDLAQEEARELHHNYVGTEHLLLGLLREGESIAYTVLHSLGIELEAVRRAVTFIVGPGKEAVTGEIGLTPRAVAATTLAFNEAGHLQQEKIAPEHLLLGLTREGEGIAAGLMRAFGTTLEKVRAQTFQAIALASGGKATEQPSSKSNVVTCRIDGRDLDAVDALIEAGIRSTRSDAAAWLIHAGIEANRQLFDKVYGTVAEIRRLRVVAQSLAQEVAGSGEVSAESTEEQSQ
;
A
#
# COMPACT_ATOMS: atom_id res chain seq x y z
N MET A 1 9.31 -4.44 14.44
CA MET A 1 10.47 -4.04 13.60
C MET A 1 11.45 -5.18 13.36
N GLU A 2 11.59 -6.13 14.30
CA GLU A 2 12.55 -7.24 14.17
C GLU A 2 12.24 -8.15 12.97
N LYS A 3 11.00 -8.59 12.79
CA LYS A 3 10.64 -9.48 11.65
C LYS A 3 10.84 -8.82 10.28
N MET A 4 10.52 -7.53 10.14
CA MET A 4 10.76 -6.82 8.89
C MET A 4 12.25 -6.68 8.58
N ARG A 5 13.07 -6.42 9.59
CA ARG A 5 14.53 -6.38 9.44
C ARG A 5 15.06 -7.75 9.02
N LEU A 6 14.59 -8.82 9.69
CA LEU A 6 14.95 -10.20 9.34
C LEU A 6 14.63 -10.50 7.87
N VAL A 7 13.46 -10.10 7.38
CA VAL A 7 13.09 -10.30 5.95
C VAL A 7 14.06 -9.59 5.02
N LEU A 8 14.49 -8.36 5.35
CA LEU A 8 15.46 -7.62 4.52
C LEU A 8 16.85 -8.27 4.58
N ASP A 9 17.29 -8.71 5.74
CA ASP A 9 18.57 -9.43 5.90
C ASP A 9 18.54 -10.75 5.10
N LEU A 10 17.47 -11.53 5.20
CA LEU A 10 17.26 -12.74 4.41
C LEU A 10 17.20 -12.47 2.89
N ALA A 11 16.56 -11.37 2.47
CA ALA A 11 16.55 -10.98 1.07
C ALA A 11 17.95 -10.64 0.53
N GLN A 12 18.81 -10.03 1.37
CA GLN A 12 20.20 -9.79 1.01
C GLN A 12 21.01 -11.09 0.92
N GLU A 13 20.75 -12.04 1.82
CA GLU A 13 21.39 -13.36 1.77
C GLU A 13 21.01 -14.09 0.48
N GLU A 14 19.72 -14.13 0.12
CA GLU A 14 19.26 -14.74 -1.14
C GLU A 14 19.92 -14.08 -2.36
N ALA A 15 20.05 -12.74 -2.36
CA ALA A 15 20.76 -12.05 -3.43
C ALA A 15 22.24 -12.46 -3.51
N ARG A 16 22.93 -12.60 -2.36
CA ARG A 16 24.32 -13.08 -2.34
C ARG A 16 24.48 -14.52 -2.79
N GLU A 17 23.56 -15.41 -2.36
CA GLU A 17 23.55 -16.81 -2.80
C GLU A 17 23.38 -16.94 -4.31
N LEU A 18 22.61 -16.04 -4.91
CA LEU A 18 22.44 -15.95 -6.37
C LEU A 18 23.55 -15.12 -7.07
N HIS A 19 24.55 -14.64 -6.32
CA HIS A 19 25.62 -13.75 -6.80
C HIS A 19 25.11 -12.45 -7.43
N HIS A 20 23.96 -11.93 -6.98
CA HIS A 20 23.42 -10.66 -7.44
C HIS A 20 23.97 -9.51 -6.60
N ASN A 21 24.46 -8.45 -7.25
CA ASN A 21 25.00 -7.25 -6.61
C ASN A 21 23.90 -6.21 -6.27
N TYR A 22 22.64 -6.64 -6.23
CA TYR A 22 21.48 -5.83 -5.90
C TYR A 22 20.42 -6.67 -5.18
N VAL A 23 19.56 -6.02 -4.43
CA VAL A 23 18.33 -6.63 -3.87
C VAL A 23 17.14 -6.13 -4.68
N GLY A 24 16.58 -7.01 -5.52
CA GLY A 24 15.37 -6.73 -6.30
C GLY A 24 14.10 -7.18 -5.57
N THR A 25 12.96 -6.98 -6.21
CA THR A 25 11.64 -7.40 -5.69
C THR A 25 11.56 -8.92 -5.51
N GLU A 26 12.23 -9.70 -6.38
CA GLU A 26 12.35 -11.15 -6.28
C GLU A 26 13.04 -11.59 -4.99
N HIS A 27 14.10 -10.89 -4.58
CA HIS A 27 14.81 -11.18 -3.34
C HIS A 27 13.98 -10.82 -2.11
N LEU A 28 13.19 -9.73 -2.17
CA LEU A 28 12.23 -9.39 -1.13
C LEU A 28 11.16 -10.49 -0.98
N LEU A 29 10.67 -11.05 -2.09
CA LEU A 29 9.73 -12.17 -2.06
C LEU A 29 10.37 -13.43 -1.46
N LEU A 30 11.62 -13.74 -1.82
CA LEU A 30 12.38 -14.85 -1.23
C LEU A 30 12.59 -14.66 0.28
N GLY A 31 12.94 -13.43 0.70
CA GLY A 31 13.08 -13.09 2.12
C GLY A 31 11.78 -13.28 2.92
N LEU A 32 10.62 -12.92 2.34
CA LEU A 32 9.31 -13.16 2.94
C LEU A 32 9.00 -14.66 3.11
N LEU A 33 9.34 -15.47 2.11
CA LEU A 33 9.14 -16.92 2.14
C LEU A 33 10.11 -17.61 3.10
N ARG A 34 11.33 -17.12 3.23
CA ARG A 34 12.37 -17.70 4.08
C ARG A 34 12.17 -17.39 5.56
N GLU A 35 11.53 -16.26 5.89
CA GLU A 35 11.21 -15.87 7.27
C GLU A 35 10.30 -16.92 7.95
N GLY A 36 9.33 -17.47 7.24
CA GLY A 36 8.64 -18.71 7.59
C GLY A 36 7.54 -18.62 8.65
N GLU A 37 7.37 -17.50 9.36
CA GLU A 37 6.44 -17.40 10.50
C GLU A 37 5.47 -16.22 10.41
N SER A 38 5.61 -15.36 9.40
CA SER A 38 4.76 -14.16 9.26
C SER A 38 3.43 -14.48 8.60
N ILE A 39 2.52 -13.50 8.72
CA ILE A 39 1.27 -13.50 7.93
C ILE A 39 1.58 -13.54 6.44
N ALA A 40 2.61 -12.83 5.98
CA ALA A 40 3.03 -12.84 4.59
C ALA A 40 3.42 -14.24 4.12
N TYR A 41 4.23 -14.95 4.89
CA TYR A 41 4.58 -16.34 4.61
C TYR A 41 3.33 -17.24 4.55
N THR A 42 2.46 -17.16 5.55
CA THR A 42 1.24 -17.98 5.62
C THR A 42 0.36 -17.77 4.39
N VAL A 43 0.19 -16.52 3.94
CA VAL A 43 -0.60 -16.19 2.74
C VAL A 43 0.07 -16.74 1.48
N LEU A 44 1.36 -16.51 1.28
CA LEU A 44 2.10 -17.00 0.11
C LEU A 44 2.04 -18.52 0.03
N HIS A 45 2.30 -19.21 1.14
CA HIS A 45 2.24 -20.67 1.24
C HIS A 45 0.83 -21.22 0.94
N SER A 46 -0.23 -20.59 1.48
CA SER A 46 -1.63 -20.98 1.20
C SER A 46 -2.02 -20.82 -0.28
N LEU A 47 -1.32 -19.97 -1.00
CA LEU A 47 -1.47 -19.76 -2.45
C LEU A 47 -0.58 -20.70 -3.28
N GLY A 48 0.16 -21.61 -2.65
CA GLY A 48 1.05 -22.54 -3.34
C GLY A 48 2.37 -21.90 -3.81
N ILE A 49 2.74 -20.75 -3.24
CA ILE A 49 4.00 -20.07 -3.55
C ILE A 49 5.05 -20.54 -2.53
N GLU A 50 5.89 -21.46 -2.97
CA GLU A 50 6.88 -22.13 -2.15
C GLU A 50 8.28 -21.59 -2.39
N LEU A 51 9.11 -21.49 -1.34
CA LEU A 51 10.46 -20.93 -1.39
C LEU A 51 11.32 -21.56 -2.49
N GLU A 52 11.41 -22.90 -2.52
CA GLU A 52 12.25 -23.61 -3.49
C GLU A 52 11.74 -23.47 -4.94
N ALA A 53 10.44 -23.35 -5.12
CA ALA A 53 9.87 -23.10 -6.43
C ALA A 53 10.21 -21.69 -6.93
N VAL A 54 10.14 -20.71 -6.05
CA VAL A 54 10.50 -19.29 -6.36
C VAL A 54 12.00 -19.19 -6.63
N ARG A 55 12.88 -19.81 -5.84
CA ARG A 55 14.33 -19.85 -6.09
C ARG A 55 14.66 -20.39 -7.49
N ARG A 56 14.07 -21.52 -7.86
CA ARG A 56 14.26 -22.09 -9.21
C ARG A 56 13.75 -21.15 -10.30
N ALA A 57 12.62 -20.52 -10.09
CA ALA A 57 12.06 -19.57 -11.06
C ALA A 57 12.95 -18.33 -11.19
N VAL A 58 13.47 -17.76 -10.09
CA VAL A 58 14.41 -16.62 -10.13
C VAL A 58 15.70 -17.03 -10.83
N THR A 59 16.27 -18.18 -10.50
CA THR A 59 17.48 -18.69 -11.18
C THR A 59 17.25 -18.89 -12.68
N PHE A 60 16.06 -19.31 -13.09
CA PHE A 60 15.72 -19.51 -14.51
C PHE A 60 15.49 -18.18 -15.25
N ILE A 61 14.83 -17.21 -14.62
CA ILE A 61 14.43 -15.94 -15.26
C ILE A 61 15.58 -14.94 -15.29
N VAL A 62 16.27 -14.79 -14.16
CA VAL A 62 17.33 -13.79 -13.96
C VAL A 62 18.71 -14.39 -14.22
N GLY A 63 18.87 -15.66 -13.87
CA GLY A 63 20.16 -16.34 -13.89
C GLY A 63 21.02 -16.01 -12.67
N PRO A 64 22.11 -16.77 -12.41
CA PRO A 64 23.07 -16.42 -11.38
C PRO A 64 23.98 -15.27 -11.85
N GLY A 65 24.41 -14.44 -10.91
CA GLY A 65 25.46 -13.45 -11.16
C GLY A 65 26.80 -14.09 -11.47
N LYS A 66 27.70 -13.33 -12.07
CA LYS A 66 29.00 -13.85 -12.55
C LYS A 66 30.03 -14.05 -11.43
N GLU A 67 29.96 -13.26 -10.38
CA GLU A 67 30.98 -13.22 -9.33
C GLU A 67 30.30 -13.18 -7.94
N ALA A 68 30.99 -13.76 -6.96
CA ALA A 68 30.53 -13.67 -5.57
C ALA A 68 30.53 -12.22 -5.09
N VAL A 69 29.42 -11.79 -4.51
CA VAL A 69 29.27 -10.39 -4.07
C VAL A 69 29.78 -10.24 -2.65
N THR A 70 30.79 -9.41 -2.46
CA THR A 70 31.35 -9.02 -1.17
C THR A 70 30.99 -7.55 -0.90
N GLY A 71 30.47 -7.27 0.33
CA GLY A 71 30.09 -5.93 0.75
C GLY A 71 28.57 -5.70 0.84
N GLU A 72 28.20 -4.44 0.99
CA GLU A 72 26.81 -4.03 1.04
C GLU A 72 26.16 -4.03 -0.34
N ILE A 73 24.93 -4.57 -0.40
CA ILE A 73 24.14 -4.59 -1.62
C ILE A 73 22.93 -3.66 -1.47
N GLY A 74 22.77 -2.75 -2.44
CA GLY A 74 21.65 -1.81 -2.45
C GLY A 74 20.34 -2.40 -2.99
N LEU A 75 19.24 -1.77 -2.64
CA LEU A 75 17.92 -2.07 -3.21
C LEU A 75 17.80 -1.50 -4.62
N THR A 76 17.17 -2.26 -5.53
CA THR A 76 16.79 -1.68 -6.83
C THR A 76 15.72 -0.59 -6.67
N PRO A 77 15.55 0.32 -7.65
CA PRO A 77 14.49 1.33 -7.59
C PRO A 77 13.10 0.76 -7.36
N ARG A 78 12.78 -0.41 -7.93
CA ARG A 78 11.49 -1.10 -7.71
C ARG A 78 11.39 -1.70 -6.31
N ALA A 79 12.47 -2.24 -5.76
CA ALA A 79 12.49 -2.72 -4.38
C ALA A 79 12.33 -1.57 -3.37
N VAL A 80 12.94 -0.40 -3.64
CA VAL A 80 12.71 0.84 -2.87
C VAL A 80 11.25 1.27 -2.98
N ALA A 81 10.66 1.27 -4.17
CA ALA A 81 9.25 1.61 -4.36
C ALA A 81 8.34 0.65 -3.57
N ALA A 82 8.58 -0.66 -3.62
CA ALA A 82 7.81 -1.65 -2.88
C ALA A 82 7.92 -1.45 -1.35
N THR A 83 9.11 -1.14 -0.83
CA THR A 83 9.29 -0.85 0.61
C THR A 83 8.62 0.47 1.02
N THR A 84 8.64 1.49 0.17
CA THR A 84 7.92 2.74 0.40
C THR A 84 6.41 2.52 0.41
N LEU A 85 5.89 1.70 -0.50
CA LEU A 85 4.48 1.32 -0.54
C LEU A 85 4.10 0.50 0.70
N ALA A 86 4.98 -0.38 1.20
CA ALA A 86 4.77 -1.10 2.46
C ALA A 86 4.60 -0.15 3.66
N PHE A 87 5.39 0.91 3.71
CA PHE A 87 5.23 1.95 4.74
C PHE A 87 3.86 2.63 4.66
N ASN A 88 3.41 2.96 3.45
CA ASN A 88 2.09 3.55 3.25
C ASN A 88 0.95 2.59 3.64
N GLU A 89 1.08 1.29 3.33
CA GLU A 89 0.08 0.27 3.72
C GLU A 89 -0.01 0.15 5.25
N ALA A 90 1.13 0.18 5.99
CA ALA A 90 1.12 0.20 7.45
C ALA A 90 0.38 1.42 8.00
N GLY A 91 0.61 2.61 7.42
CA GLY A 91 -0.09 3.84 7.79
C GLY A 91 -1.59 3.77 7.51
N HIS A 92 -2.02 3.22 6.36
CA HIS A 92 -3.44 3.01 6.05
C HIS A 92 -4.12 2.06 7.03
N LEU A 93 -3.40 1.04 7.50
CA LEU A 93 -3.87 0.08 8.50
C LEU A 93 -3.75 0.59 9.94
N GLN A 94 -3.31 1.84 10.11
CA GLN A 94 -3.08 2.47 11.43
C GLN A 94 -2.15 1.63 12.34
N GLN A 95 -1.20 0.93 11.73
CA GLN A 95 -0.19 0.16 12.42
C GLN A 95 1.11 0.97 12.56
N GLU A 96 1.57 1.15 13.79
CA GLU A 96 2.78 1.93 14.08
C GLU A 96 4.07 1.26 13.59
N LYS A 97 4.02 -0.06 13.39
CA LYS A 97 5.20 -0.86 13.02
C LYS A 97 4.99 -1.53 11.68
N ILE A 98 5.97 -1.36 10.80
CA ILE A 98 6.02 -2.12 9.55
C ILE A 98 6.32 -3.59 9.86
N ALA A 99 5.56 -4.48 9.25
CA ALA A 99 5.67 -5.92 9.37
C ALA A 99 5.75 -6.58 7.97
N PRO A 100 6.14 -7.85 7.86
CA PRO A 100 6.30 -8.55 6.57
C PRO A 100 5.05 -8.50 5.68
N GLU A 101 3.85 -8.57 6.26
CA GLU A 101 2.58 -8.46 5.53
C GLU A 101 2.41 -7.11 4.80
N HIS A 102 2.95 -6.03 5.36
CA HIS A 102 2.94 -4.73 4.68
C HIS A 102 3.89 -4.74 3.47
N LEU A 103 5.04 -5.43 3.58
CA LEU A 103 5.94 -5.60 2.44
C LEU A 103 5.27 -6.43 1.32
N LEU A 104 4.55 -7.48 1.68
CA LEU A 104 3.79 -8.26 0.71
C LEU A 104 2.75 -7.39 0.00
N LEU A 105 2.00 -6.55 0.75
CA LEU A 105 1.07 -5.58 0.17
C LEU A 105 1.79 -4.56 -0.72
N GLY A 106 2.97 -4.08 -0.31
CA GLY A 106 3.80 -3.18 -1.10
C GLY A 106 4.27 -3.78 -2.42
N LEU A 107 4.72 -5.04 -2.41
CA LEU A 107 5.11 -5.78 -3.62
C LEU A 107 3.94 -5.97 -4.59
N THR A 108 2.74 -6.27 -4.07
CA THR A 108 1.56 -6.41 -4.92
C THR A 108 1.10 -5.08 -5.51
N ARG A 109 1.33 -3.97 -4.80
CA ARG A 109 0.95 -2.63 -5.27
C ARG A 109 1.96 -2.06 -6.26
N GLU A 110 3.24 -2.36 -6.10
CA GLU A 110 4.28 -2.04 -7.08
C GLU A 110 3.95 -2.71 -8.42
N GLY A 111 3.59 -4.00 -8.41
CA GLY A 111 2.86 -4.70 -9.45
C GLY A 111 3.61 -5.02 -10.74
N GLU A 112 4.79 -4.45 -10.98
CA GLU A 112 5.55 -4.61 -12.23
C GLU A 112 6.92 -5.29 -12.05
N GLY A 113 7.36 -5.47 -10.81
CA GLY A 113 8.61 -6.15 -10.49
C GLY A 113 8.55 -7.65 -10.75
N ILE A 114 9.73 -8.31 -10.68
CA ILE A 114 9.88 -9.75 -10.87
C ILE A 114 9.00 -10.52 -9.86
N ALA A 115 8.90 -10.04 -8.60
CA ALA A 115 8.02 -10.65 -7.60
C ALA A 115 6.56 -10.74 -8.08
N ALA A 116 6.03 -9.65 -8.65
CA ALA A 116 4.67 -9.63 -9.18
C ALA A 116 4.50 -10.59 -10.38
N GLY A 117 5.50 -10.65 -11.25
CA GLY A 117 5.56 -11.61 -12.36
C GLY A 117 5.55 -13.06 -11.87
N LEU A 118 6.35 -13.36 -10.84
CA LEU A 118 6.40 -14.68 -10.21
C LEU A 118 5.07 -15.07 -9.57
N MET A 119 4.44 -14.19 -8.79
CA MET A 119 3.11 -14.46 -8.22
C MET A 119 2.10 -14.85 -9.29
N ARG A 120 2.07 -14.11 -10.41
CA ARG A 120 1.20 -14.44 -11.57
C ARG A 120 1.57 -15.78 -12.21
N ALA A 121 2.85 -16.07 -12.36
CA ALA A 121 3.32 -17.32 -12.94
C ALA A 121 2.96 -18.55 -12.07
N PHE A 122 2.86 -18.38 -10.76
CA PHE A 122 2.34 -19.40 -9.83
C PHE A 122 0.80 -19.47 -9.77
N GLY A 123 0.10 -18.85 -10.71
CA GLY A 123 -1.35 -19.00 -10.89
C GLY A 123 -2.20 -18.17 -9.93
N THR A 124 -1.62 -17.15 -9.30
CA THR A 124 -2.39 -16.22 -8.46
C THR A 124 -2.45 -14.81 -9.07
N THR A 125 -3.43 -14.01 -8.67
CA THR A 125 -3.49 -12.59 -9.02
C THR A 125 -3.03 -11.73 -7.86
N LEU A 126 -2.50 -10.55 -8.15
CA LEU A 126 -2.04 -9.63 -7.11
C LEU A 126 -3.20 -9.19 -6.19
N GLU A 127 -4.40 -9.05 -6.75
CA GLU A 127 -5.62 -8.74 -6.03
C GLU A 127 -5.98 -9.86 -5.05
N LYS A 128 -5.82 -11.13 -5.44
CA LYS A 128 -6.06 -12.29 -4.57
C LYS A 128 -5.05 -12.33 -3.42
N VAL A 129 -3.76 -12.09 -3.71
CA VAL A 129 -2.73 -11.98 -2.67
C VAL A 129 -3.08 -10.87 -1.67
N ARG A 130 -3.45 -9.68 -2.17
CA ARG A 130 -3.85 -8.55 -1.31
C ARG A 130 -5.06 -8.90 -0.45
N ALA A 131 -6.13 -9.43 -1.04
CA ALA A 131 -7.35 -9.78 -0.32
C ALA A 131 -7.08 -10.79 0.80
N GLN A 132 -6.31 -11.84 0.53
CA GLN A 132 -5.93 -12.84 1.55
C GLN A 132 -5.02 -12.25 2.62
N THR A 133 -4.11 -11.34 2.26
CA THR A 133 -3.25 -10.66 3.24
C THR A 133 -4.09 -9.80 4.19
N PHE A 134 -5.03 -9.00 3.68
CA PHE A 134 -5.93 -8.22 4.54
C PHE A 134 -6.81 -9.10 5.44
N GLN A 135 -7.33 -10.20 4.90
CA GLN A 135 -8.11 -11.16 5.68
C GLN A 135 -7.27 -11.78 6.82
N ALA A 136 -6.04 -12.17 6.53
CA ALA A 136 -5.14 -12.76 7.53
C ALA A 136 -4.74 -11.74 8.62
N ILE A 137 -4.49 -10.48 8.25
CA ILE A 137 -4.23 -9.39 9.20
C ILE A 137 -5.43 -9.20 10.13
N ALA A 138 -6.66 -9.16 9.59
CA ALA A 138 -7.88 -8.99 10.36
C ALA A 138 -8.10 -10.14 11.36
N LEU A 139 -7.84 -11.38 10.96
CA LEU A 139 -7.92 -12.55 11.82
C LEU A 139 -6.87 -12.53 12.95
N ALA A 140 -5.64 -12.13 12.65
CA ALA A 140 -4.56 -12.04 13.62
C ALA A 140 -4.79 -10.93 14.66
N SER A 141 -5.52 -9.88 14.31
CA SER A 141 -5.88 -8.77 15.20
C SER A 141 -7.02 -9.11 16.20
N GLY A 142 -7.38 -10.40 16.34
CA GLY A 142 -8.31 -10.89 17.39
C GLY A 142 -9.77 -10.54 17.13
N GLY A 143 -10.24 -10.58 15.89
CA GLY A 143 -11.66 -10.46 15.57
C GLY A 143 -12.32 -9.13 15.99
N LYS A 144 -11.59 -8.11 16.43
CA LYS A 144 -11.93 -6.77 16.01
C LYS A 144 -11.71 -6.80 14.50
N ALA A 145 -12.79 -7.10 13.79
CA ALA A 145 -12.88 -6.66 12.44
C ALA A 145 -12.44 -5.18 12.48
N THR A 146 -11.15 -4.93 12.25
CA THR A 146 -10.88 -3.89 11.32
C THR A 146 -11.64 -4.43 10.13
N GLU A 147 -12.91 -4.01 10.00
CA GLU A 147 -13.53 -3.89 8.70
C GLU A 147 -12.34 -3.72 7.81
N GLN A 148 -12.17 -4.61 6.80
CA GLN A 148 -11.34 -4.26 5.63
C GLN A 148 -11.36 -2.75 5.64
N PRO A 149 -10.24 -1.99 5.45
CA PRO A 149 -10.50 -0.65 5.08
C PRO A 149 -11.53 -0.83 3.97
N SER A 150 -12.72 -1.11 4.42
CA SER A 150 -13.86 -0.67 3.72
C SER A 150 -13.32 0.70 3.57
N SER A 151 -12.67 0.99 2.40
CA SER A 151 -12.85 2.30 1.92
C SER A 151 -14.12 2.67 2.61
N LYS A 152 -14.05 3.50 3.73
CA LYS A 152 -15.29 4.01 4.31
C LYS A 152 -16.10 4.14 3.08
N SER A 153 -16.95 3.17 2.79
CA SER A 153 -17.55 3.11 1.48
C SER A 153 -18.45 4.32 1.59
N ASN A 154 -17.83 5.45 1.22
CA ASN A 154 -18.53 6.70 1.16
C ASN A 154 -19.58 6.35 0.15
N VAL A 155 -20.77 6.02 0.65
CA VAL A 155 -21.91 5.75 -0.22
C VAL A 155 -22.14 7.04 -0.97
N VAL A 156 -21.59 7.10 -2.15
CA VAL A 156 -21.83 8.22 -3.08
C VAL A 156 -23.05 7.81 -3.89
N THR A 157 -24.16 8.40 -3.56
CA THR A 157 -25.36 8.27 -4.38
C THR A 157 -25.24 9.25 -5.55
N CYS A 158 -25.01 8.72 -6.75
CA CYS A 158 -25.03 9.50 -7.98
C CYS A 158 -26.27 9.17 -8.81
N ARG A 159 -26.83 10.16 -9.47
CA ARG A 159 -27.82 9.95 -10.55
C ARG A 159 -27.05 9.85 -11.85
N ILE A 160 -27.18 8.74 -12.53
CA ILE A 160 -26.58 8.48 -13.85
C ILE A 160 -27.70 8.49 -14.88
N ASP A 161 -27.41 8.91 -16.10
CA ASP A 161 -28.36 8.84 -17.20
C ASP A 161 -28.47 7.41 -17.76
N GLY A 162 -29.42 7.20 -18.69
CA GLY A 162 -29.66 5.87 -19.26
C GLY A 162 -28.46 5.30 -20.01
N ARG A 163 -27.65 6.13 -20.66
CA ARG A 163 -26.46 5.67 -21.42
C ARG A 163 -25.37 5.19 -20.51
N ASP A 164 -25.15 5.90 -19.39
CA ASP A 164 -24.15 5.49 -18.40
C ASP A 164 -24.60 4.21 -17.67
N LEU A 165 -25.91 4.06 -17.44
CA LEU A 165 -26.47 2.84 -16.88
C LEU A 165 -26.30 1.64 -17.82
N ASP A 166 -26.52 1.83 -19.11
CA ASP A 166 -26.31 0.80 -20.13
C ASP A 166 -24.84 0.33 -20.14
N ALA A 167 -23.88 1.27 -19.99
CA ALA A 167 -22.46 0.92 -19.89
C ALA A 167 -22.13 0.12 -18.61
N VAL A 168 -22.74 0.46 -17.48
CA VAL A 168 -22.61 -0.29 -16.23
C VAL A 168 -23.18 -1.70 -16.39
N ASP A 169 -24.37 -1.85 -16.97
CA ASP A 169 -25.04 -3.14 -17.18
C ASP A 169 -24.27 -4.00 -18.18
N ALA A 170 -23.69 -3.42 -19.25
CA ALA A 170 -22.84 -4.14 -20.19
C ALA A 170 -21.60 -4.77 -19.53
N LEU A 171 -20.99 -4.10 -18.52
CA LEU A 171 -19.87 -4.67 -17.77
C LEU A 171 -20.28 -5.88 -16.92
N ILE A 172 -21.53 -5.91 -16.47
CA ILE A 172 -22.07 -7.03 -15.70
C ILE A 172 -22.41 -8.19 -16.64
N GLU A 173 -23.07 -7.92 -17.76
CA GLU A 173 -23.39 -8.92 -18.78
C GLU A 173 -22.15 -9.57 -19.39
N ALA A 174 -21.08 -8.80 -19.57
CA ALA A 174 -19.78 -9.30 -20.01
C ALA A 174 -19.03 -10.10 -18.93
N GLY A 175 -19.55 -10.21 -17.71
CA GLY A 175 -18.89 -10.89 -16.59
C GLY A 175 -17.63 -10.19 -16.06
N ILE A 176 -17.40 -8.93 -16.44
CA ILE A 176 -16.25 -8.13 -16.01
C ILE A 176 -16.45 -7.66 -14.56
N ARG A 177 -17.70 -7.38 -14.18
CA ARG A 177 -18.10 -6.97 -12.83
C ARG A 177 -19.32 -7.76 -12.36
N SER A 178 -19.46 -7.86 -11.03
CA SER A 178 -20.50 -8.70 -10.44
C SER A 178 -21.78 -7.95 -10.04
N THR A 179 -21.67 -6.64 -9.79
CA THR A 179 -22.80 -5.79 -9.39
C THR A 179 -22.69 -4.40 -9.98
N ARG A 180 -23.83 -3.67 -10.05
CA ARG A 180 -23.86 -2.26 -10.50
C ARG A 180 -22.97 -1.36 -9.65
N SER A 181 -22.94 -1.57 -8.33
CA SER A 181 -22.07 -0.80 -7.42
C SER A 181 -20.59 -1.07 -7.66
N ASP A 182 -20.20 -2.32 -7.94
CA ASP A 182 -18.84 -2.72 -8.26
C ASP A 182 -18.41 -2.15 -9.63
N ALA A 183 -19.29 -2.22 -10.63
CA ALA A 183 -19.06 -1.65 -11.95
C ALA A 183 -18.91 -0.12 -11.90
N ALA A 184 -19.77 0.57 -11.14
CA ALA A 184 -19.69 2.01 -10.96
C ALA A 184 -18.41 2.43 -10.23
N ALA A 185 -18.03 1.73 -9.16
CA ALA A 185 -16.78 1.98 -8.44
C ALA A 185 -15.55 1.79 -9.35
N TRP A 186 -15.54 0.77 -10.18
CA TRP A 186 -14.49 0.53 -11.15
C TRP A 186 -14.40 1.62 -12.21
N LEU A 187 -15.54 2.10 -12.76
CA LEU A 187 -15.59 3.19 -13.73
C LEU A 187 -15.07 4.50 -13.14
N ILE A 188 -15.42 4.81 -11.88
CA ILE A 188 -14.91 5.98 -11.16
C ILE A 188 -13.39 5.87 -11.02
N HIS A 189 -12.88 4.71 -10.59
CA HIS A 189 -11.45 4.48 -10.45
C HIS A 189 -10.72 4.62 -11.79
N ALA A 190 -11.22 3.99 -12.84
CA ALA A 190 -10.68 4.08 -14.19
C ALA A 190 -10.69 5.53 -14.70
N GLY A 191 -11.75 6.29 -14.42
CA GLY A 191 -11.85 7.70 -14.76
C GLY A 191 -10.82 8.58 -14.03
N ILE A 192 -10.56 8.31 -12.76
CA ILE A 192 -9.51 8.99 -11.97
C ILE A 192 -8.13 8.66 -12.54
N GLU A 193 -7.84 7.39 -12.83
CA GLU A 193 -6.56 6.98 -13.39
C GLU A 193 -6.33 7.58 -14.80
N ALA A 194 -7.35 7.59 -15.65
CA ALA A 194 -7.28 8.20 -16.97
C ALA A 194 -6.98 9.72 -16.92
N ASN A 195 -7.36 10.38 -15.81
CA ASN A 195 -7.16 11.81 -15.61
C ASN A 195 -6.15 12.11 -14.48
N ARG A 196 -5.22 11.21 -14.21
CA ARG A 196 -4.29 11.28 -13.08
C ARG A 196 -3.56 12.62 -12.97
N GLN A 197 -3.06 13.15 -14.07
CA GLN A 197 -2.37 14.45 -14.09
C GLN A 197 -3.26 15.63 -13.62
N LEU A 198 -4.56 15.57 -13.91
CA LEU A 198 -5.52 16.55 -13.42
C LEU A 198 -5.70 16.40 -11.90
N PHE A 199 -5.89 15.17 -11.44
CA PHE A 199 -6.09 14.90 -10.01
C PHE A 199 -4.85 15.23 -9.18
N ASP A 200 -3.63 14.97 -9.68
CA ASP A 200 -2.38 15.36 -9.01
C ASP A 200 -2.31 16.89 -8.78
N LYS A 201 -2.71 17.68 -9.78
CA LYS A 201 -2.80 19.15 -9.64
C LYS A 201 -3.87 19.55 -8.62
N VAL A 202 -5.05 18.94 -8.67
CA VAL A 202 -6.15 19.20 -7.74
C VAL A 202 -5.73 18.86 -6.31
N TYR A 203 -5.09 17.71 -6.09
CA TYR A 203 -4.60 17.32 -4.76
C TYR A 203 -3.55 18.29 -4.22
N GLY A 204 -2.63 18.75 -5.07
CA GLY A 204 -1.65 19.76 -4.70
C GLY A 204 -2.32 21.07 -4.25
N THR A 205 -3.30 21.56 -5.01
CA THR A 205 -4.05 22.76 -4.67
C THR A 205 -4.86 22.59 -3.38
N VAL A 206 -5.52 21.45 -3.20
CA VAL A 206 -6.29 21.16 -1.97
C VAL A 206 -5.38 21.09 -0.75
N ALA A 207 -4.19 20.53 -0.88
CA ALA A 207 -3.20 20.50 0.20
C ALA A 207 -2.78 21.91 0.63
N GLU A 208 -2.55 22.81 -0.33
CA GLU A 208 -2.22 24.20 -0.04
C GLU A 208 -3.38 24.95 0.62
N ILE A 209 -4.61 24.76 0.15
CA ILE A 209 -5.81 25.33 0.79
C ILE A 209 -5.94 24.86 2.24
N ARG A 210 -5.70 23.58 2.52
CA ARG A 210 -5.74 23.05 3.89
C ARG A 210 -4.68 23.68 4.77
N ARG A 211 -3.47 23.85 4.25
CA ARG A 211 -2.36 24.51 4.96
C ARG A 211 -2.72 25.96 5.31
N LEU A 212 -3.24 26.72 4.35
CA LEU A 212 -3.66 28.10 4.55
C LEU A 212 -4.81 28.22 5.58
N ARG A 213 -5.75 27.27 5.60
CA ARG A 213 -6.81 27.23 6.61
C ARG A 213 -6.27 27.05 8.02
N VAL A 214 -5.30 26.14 8.21
CA VAL A 214 -4.66 25.92 9.52
C VAL A 214 -3.97 27.21 9.99
N VAL A 215 -3.22 27.88 9.11
CA VAL A 215 -2.56 29.16 9.43
C VAL A 215 -3.58 30.23 9.79
N ALA A 216 -4.67 30.34 9.02
CA ALA A 216 -5.73 31.32 9.32
C ALA A 216 -6.44 31.06 10.65
N GLN A 217 -6.66 29.77 11.00
CA GLN A 217 -7.23 29.40 12.29
C GLN A 217 -6.27 29.72 13.46
N SER A 218 -4.98 29.50 13.29
CA SER A 218 -3.95 29.84 14.27
C SER A 218 -3.90 31.35 14.53
N LEU A 219 -3.89 32.16 13.46
CA LEU A 219 -3.92 33.62 13.58
C LEU A 219 -5.21 34.14 14.24
N ALA A 220 -6.35 33.53 13.93
CA ALA A 220 -7.63 33.89 14.55
C ALA A 220 -7.63 33.61 16.07
N GLN A 221 -6.98 32.53 16.50
CA GLN A 221 -6.82 32.20 17.93
C GLN A 221 -5.88 33.16 18.64
N GLU A 222 -4.78 33.56 18.00
CA GLU A 222 -3.86 34.58 18.56
C GLU A 222 -4.55 35.92 18.76
N VAL A 223 -5.36 36.36 17.81
CA VAL A 223 -6.12 37.62 17.93
C VAL A 223 -7.19 37.53 19.03
N ALA A 224 -7.88 36.40 19.15
CA ALA A 224 -8.87 36.19 20.20
C ALA A 224 -8.23 36.15 21.62
N GLY A 225 -7.07 35.49 21.77
CA GLY A 225 -6.34 35.42 23.05
C GLY A 225 -5.69 36.75 23.48
N SER A 226 -5.36 37.65 22.54
CA SER A 226 -4.83 38.96 22.86
C SER A 226 -5.92 39.99 23.27
N GLY A 227 -7.18 39.70 23.02
CA GLY A 227 -8.32 40.54 23.40
C GLY A 227 -8.74 40.40 24.90
N GLU A 228 -8.49 39.25 25.50
CA GLU A 228 -8.85 39.00 26.93
C GLU A 228 -7.89 39.62 27.92
N VAL A 229 -6.62 39.83 27.56
CA VAL A 229 -5.62 40.44 28.48
C VAL A 229 -5.81 41.97 28.62
N SER A 230 -6.57 42.63 27.76
CA SER A 230 -6.80 44.06 27.81
C SER A 230 -8.04 44.48 28.63
N ALA A 231 -8.90 43.53 29.02
CA ALA A 231 -10.12 43.81 29.79
C ALA A 231 -9.91 43.73 31.33
N GLU A 232 -8.93 43.00 31.82
CA GLU A 232 -8.69 42.84 33.25
C GLU A 232 -7.85 43.98 33.86
N SER A 233 -7.19 44.81 33.07
CA SER A 233 -6.35 45.90 33.57
C SER A 233 -7.05 47.22 33.80
N THR A 234 -8.37 47.34 33.58
CA THR A 234 -9.13 48.60 33.69
C THR A 234 -10.05 48.67 34.91
N GLU A 235 -10.20 47.60 35.69
CA GLU A 235 -11.05 47.59 36.89
C GLU A 235 -10.30 47.79 38.23
N GLU A 236 -8.98 47.87 38.25
CA GLU A 236 -8.19 48.03 39.53
C GLU A 236 -7.75 49.47 39.81
N GLN A 237 -8.22 50.48 39.06
CA GLN A 237 -7.87 51.89 39.34
C GLN A 237 -9.07 52.81 39.67
N SER A 238 -10.14 52.27 40.27
CA SER A 238 -11.23 53.06 40.84
C SER A 238 -11.72 52.51 42.17
N GLN A 239 -10.85 52.53 43.20
CA GLN A 239 -11.24 52.57 44.61
C GLN A 239 -10.23 53.40 45.39
#